data_26d79a10ed571997d959432c38114b3e
#
_entry.id   26d79a10ed571997d959432c38114b3e
#
_cell.length_a   1.000
_cell.length_b   1.000
_cell.length_c   1.000
_cell.angle_alpha   90.00
_cell.angle_beta   90.00
_cell.angle_gamma   90.00
#
_symmetry.space_group_name_H-M   'P 1'
#
loop_
_entity.id
_entity.type
_entity.pdbx_description
1 polymer ?
#
loop_
_entity_poly.entity_id
_entity_poly.type
_entity_poly.pdbx_seq_one_letter_code
_entity_poly.pdbx_strand_id
1 'polypeptide(L)'
;MNIEEVERLIANDENVHLELKKTTGELKDGMHTACAFLNGAGGWLVFGVAPKSLKILGQEVTDNTQREIAQALSGFEPAVSIDIQYIDVPDRLGCQVIAMYFEAFVWGTAPYTYHGSPYYKVESTTKLMPRNMFEERLRANKPNYYAWERQSADDITIDDMDEKLIRGAIRLGVEKNRMPATALTEPLSDVLRKLELMNDGVPNNAAAALFSTKLRGYTQMQLRLARFRGINKIEFIDNQRVEGNFFQLLDAGMAFFLKHLNMSGKIVGFRREENMEVPAEALREALTNSLCHRQFEKYNLTPSIAIYDDRIEIENPGVLPPQLNTETIKQSHSSYPYNPIMAEVLYRTTFLESWGSGAFRIMEACKAQNAPEPKWSINGGFICVTFVRPVTDPMKTPVGMQLGLNLNQVRTKYEPS
;
A
#
# COMPACT_ATOMS: atom_id res chain seq x y z
N MET A 1 -16.51 21.10 34.65
CA MET A 1 -17.89 21.32 34.19
C MET A 1 -18.76 21.73 35.38
N ASN A 2 -19.72 22.64 35.18
CA ASN A 2 -20.72 23.02 36.20
C ASN A 2 -22.12 22.56 35.72
N ILE A 3 -23.17 22.77 36.60
CA ILE A 3 -24.51 22.25 36.31
C ILE A 3 -25.13 22.90 35.06
N GLU A 4 -24.88 24.17 34.80
CA GLU A 4 -25.36 24.85 33.58
C GLU A 4 -24.73 24.32 32.30
N GLU A 5 -23.48 23.86 32.38
CA GLU A 5 -22.79 23.20 31.28
C GLU A 5 -23.36 21.80 31.03
N VAL A 6 -23.77 21.07 32.10
CA VAL A 6 -24.50 19.82 31.97
C VAL A 6 -25.84 20.03 31.30
N GLU A 7 -26.61 21.05 31.72
CA GLU A 7 -27.92 21.39 31.11
C GLU A 7 -27.79 21.68 29.61
N ARG A 8 -26.76 22.45 29.23
CA ARG A 8 -26.46 22.72 27.80
C ARG A 8 -26.06 21.48 27.03
N LEU A 9 -25.27 20.60 27.63
CA LEU A 9 -24.82 19.35 27.02
C LEU A 9 -26.00 18.42 26.72
N ILE A 10 -26.88 18.21 27.71
CA ILE A 10 -28.03 17.28 27.59
C ILE A 10 -29.19 17.84 26.73
N ALA A 11 -29.24 19.13 26.48
CA ALA A 11 -30.29 19.76 25.65
C ALA A 11 -30.33 19.20 24.20
N ASN A 12 -29.26 18.57 23.72
CA ASN A 12 -29.18 17.98 22.39
C ASN A 12 -29.63 16.51 22.34
N ASP A 13 -30.14 15.93 23.45
CA ASP A 13 -30.49 14.52 23.59
C ASP A 13 -29.37 13.55 23.28
N GLU A 14 -29.60 12.24 23.48
CA GLU A 14 -28.61 11.21 23.16
C GLU A 14 -28.30 11.19 21.65
N ASN A 15 -27.03 11.12 21.33
CA ASN A 15 -26.56 11.15 19.95
C ASN A 15 -25.23 10.42 19.83
N VAL A 16 -24.53 10.60 18.71
CA VAL A 16 -23.23 9.95 18.44
C VAL A 16 -22.14 10.37 19.43
N HIS A 17 -22.30 11.51 20.14
CA HIS A 17 -21.34 12.09 21.08
C HIS A 17 -21.84 12.17 22.51
N LEU A 18 -23.06 11.74 22.80
CA LEU A 18 -23.65 11.84 24.14
C LEU A 18 -24.44 10.60 24.50
N GLU A 19 -24.18 10.08 25.68
CA GLU A 19 -24.94 8.99 26.30
C GLU A 19 -25.34 9.37 27.72
N LEU A 20 -26.60 9.17 28.06
CA LEU A 20 -27.20 9.51 29.33
C LEU A 20 -27.60 8.24 30.08
N LYS A 21 -27.31 8.18 31.38
CA LYS A 21 -27.68 7.08 32.29
C LYS A 21 -28.27 7.62 33.54
N LYS A 22 -29.28 6.96 34.08
CA LYS A 22 -29.92 7.41 35.34
C LYS A 22 -29.02 7.30 36.56
N THR A 23 -28.29 6.20 36.67
CA THR A 23 -27.40 5.91 37.76
C THR A 23 -26.24 5.01 37.32
N THR A 24 -25.23 4.86 38.19
CA THR A 24 -24.13 3.90 38.00
C THR A 24 -24.58 2.43 38.06
N GLY A 25 -25.84 2.14 38.41
CA GLY A 25 -26.42 0.81 38.19
C GLY A 25 -26.39 0.36 36.73
N GLU A 26 -26.29 1.31 35.78
CA GLU A 26 -26.15 1.08 34.35
C GLU A 26 -24.68 1.19 33.87
N LEU A 27 -23.70 1.10 34.77
CA LEU A 27 -22.28 1.33 34.51
C LEU A 27 -21.72 0.43 33.41
N LYS A 28 -22.14 -0.85 33.39
CA LYS A 28 -21.72 -1.80 32.35
C LYS A 28 -22.11 -1.33 30.92
N ASP A 29 -23.35 -0.94 30.76
CA ASP A 29 -23.84 -0.44 29.45
C ASP A 29 -23.20 0.91 29.07
N GLY A 30 -22.97 1.75 30.09
CA GLY A 30 -22.21 2.98 29.92
C GLY A 30 -20.80 2.72 29.43
N MET A 31 -20.10 1.71 29.94
CA MET A 31 -18.74 1.37 29.49
C MET A 31 -18.72 0.76 28.08
N HIS A 32 -19.76 0.03 27.65
CA HIS A 32 -19.87 -0.37 26.25
C HIS A 32 -19.94 0.85 25.32
N THR A 33 -20.72 1.87 25.71
CA THR A 33 -20.82 3.12 24.96
C THR A 33 -19.52 3.92 25.03
N ALA A 34 -18.84 3.96 26.18
CA ALA A 34 -17.53 4.59 26.30
C ALA A 34 -16.48 3.94 25.37
N CYS A 35 -16.49 2.61 25.25
CA CYS A 35 -15.68 1.89 24.27
C CYS A 35 -16.03 2.31 22.83
N ALA A 36 -17.30 2.51 22.54
CA ALA A 36 -17.76 2.94 21.24
C ALA A 36 -17.34 4.40 20.94
N PHE A 37 -17.29 5.29 21.93
CA PHE A 37 -16.76 6.65 21.77
C PHE A 37 -15.26 6.62 21.47
N LEU A 38 -14.47 5.86 22.24
CA LEU A 38 -13.03 5.68 22.02
C LEU A 38 -12.70 5.06 20.65
N ASN A 39 -13.62 4.31 20.07
CA ASN A 39 -13.51 3.74 18.73
C ASN A 39 -14.26 4.57 17.68
N GLY A 40 -14.73 5.74 18.00
CA GLY A 40 -15.55 6.56 17.11
C GLY A 40 -15.19 8.04 17.18
N ALA A 41 -16.22 8.86 17.22
CA ALA A 41 -16.09 10.31 17.19
C ALA A 41 -15.84 10.96 18.58
N GLY A 42 -15.61 10.14 19.61
CA GLY A 42 -15.52 10.62 20.99
C GLY A 42 -16.89 10.98 21.58
N GLY A 43 -16.93 11.33 22.87
CA GLY A 43 -18.19 11.76 23.44
C GLY A 43 -18.24 11.75 24.97
N TRP A 44 -19.39 12.21 25.48
CA TRP A 44 -19.69 12.30 26.89
C TRP A 44 -20.56 11.14 27.37
N LEU A 45 -20.18 10.49 28.43
CA LEU A 45 -21.01 9.56 29.19
C LEU A 45 -21.40 10.26 30.51
N VAL A 46 -22.70 10.43 30.74
CA VAL A 46 -23.22 11.20 31.87
C VAL A 46 -24.17 10.33 32.67
N PHE A 47 -23.90 10.15 33.96
CA PHE A 47 -24.79 9.50 34.94
C PHE A 47 -25.48 10.52 35.81
N GLY A 48 -26.69 10.22 36.25
CA GLY A 48 -27.52 11.11 37.01
C GLY A 48 -28.55 11.90 36.19
N VAL A 49 -28.76 11.50 34.94
CA VAL A 49 -29.71 12.13 34.02
C VAL A 49 -30.68 11.09 33.47
N ALA A 50 -31.98 11.38 33.46
CA ALA A 50 -32.98 10.51 32.87
C ALA A 50 -33.01 10.66 31.34
N PRO A 51 -32.69 9.65 30.52
CA PRO A 51 -32.51 9.79 29.09
C PRO A 51 -33.74 10.35 28.35
N LYS A 52 -34.94 9.86 28.69
CA LYS A 52 -36.19 10.26 27.99
C LYS A 52 -36.70 11.64 28.33
N SER A 53 -36.53 12.09 29.58
CA SER A 53 -37.06 13.37 30.04
C SER A 53 -36.03 14.47 30.14
N LEU A 54 -34.77 14.12 29.94
CA LEU A 54 -33.58 14.96 30.13
C LEU A 54 -33.49 15.62 31.49
N LYS A 55 -34.21 15.03 32.48
CA LYS A 55 -34.28 15.56 33.85
C LYS A 55 -33.00 15.17 34.58
N ILE A 56 -32.33 16.16 35.15
CA ILE A 56 -31.21 15.95 36.06
C ILE A 56 -31.76 15.37 37.37
N LEU A 57 -31.36 14.17 37.68
CA LEU A 57 -31.73 13.45 38.87
C LEU A 57 -30.63 13.51 39.93
N GLY A 58 -29.37 13.46 39.52
CA GLY A 58 -28.23 13.21 40.37
C GLY A 58 -28.28 11.83 41.01
N GLN A 59 -27.19 11.43 41.62
CA GLN A 59 -27.10 10.24 42.49
C GLN A 59 -26.15 10.52 43.63
N GLU A 60 -26.29 9.78 44.71
CA GLU A 60 -25.30 9.79 45.78
C GLU A 60 -23.98 9.20 45.30
N VAL A 61 -22.88 9.90 45.53
CA VAL A 61 -21.52 9.47 45.19
C VAL A 61 -20.75 9.15 46.44
N THR A 62 -20.46 7.88 46.62
CA THR A 62 -19.70 7.37 47.78
C THR A 62 -18.32 6.87 47.30
N ASP A 63 -17.43 6.60 48.27
CA ASP A 63 -16.14 5.94 47.98
C ASP A 63 -16.35 4.61 47.22
N ASN A 64 -17.44 3.90 47.44
CA ASN A 64 -17.78 2.68 46.73
C ASN A 64 -18.12 2.98 45.27
N THR A 65 -18.92 4.02 45.02
CA THR A 65 -19.24 4.47 43.65
C THR A 65 -17.96 4.80 42.85
N GLN A 66 -17.02 5.52 43.46
CA GLN A 66 -15.75 5.87 42.83
C GLN A 66 -14.88 4.63 42.54
N ARG A 67 -14.85 3.65 43.47
CA ARG A 67 -14.11 2.39 43.23
C ARG A 67 -14.74 1.56 42.10
N GLU A 68 -16.07 1.47 42.05
CA GLU A 68 -16.77 0.76 40.98
C GLU A 68 -16.47 1.37 39.60
N ILE A 69 -16.45 2.70 39.49
CA ILE A 69 -16.08 3.39 38.24
C ILE A 69 -14.61 3.10 37.88
N ALA A 70 -13.69 3.21 38.85
CA ALA A 70 -12.28 2.93 38.62
C ALA A 70 -12.05 1.47 38.15
N GLN A 71 -12.77 0.52 38.81
CA GLN A 71 -12.72 -0.89 38.39
C GLN A 71 -13.31 -1.10 36.99
N ALA A 72 -14.40 -0.43 36.64
CA ALA A 72 -14.98 -0.52 35.31
C ALA A 72 -14.01 0.02 34.24
N LEU A 73 -13.35 1.16 34.52
CA LEU A 73 -12.35 1.72 33.61
C LEU A 73 -11.14 0.79 33.41
N SER A 74 -10.79 -0.04 34.38
CA SER A 74 -9.69 -1.02 34.21
C SER A 74 -10.01 -2.15 33.22
N GLY A 75 -11.26 -2.28 32.80
CA GLY A 75 -11.69 -3.24 31.77
C GLY A 75 -11.36 -2.83 30.33
N PHE A 76 -10.81 -1.62 30.11
CA PHE A 76 -10.40 -1.17 28.80
C PHE A 76 -9.00 -1.65 28.41
N GLU A 77 -8.85 -2.03 27.15
CA GLU A 77 -7.56 -2.32 26.53
C GLU A 77 -7.52 -1.63 25.16
N PRO A 78 -6.55 -0.74 24.92
CA PRO A 78 -5.55 -0.19 25.86
C PRO A 78 -6.17 0.50 27.09
N ALA A 79 -5.38 0.61 28.16
CA ALA A 79 -5.80 1.32 29.36
C ALA A 79 -6.16 2.78 29.04
N VAL A 80 -7.23 3.28 29.65
CA VAL A 80 -7.69 4.66 29.49
C VAL A 80 -7.39 5.48 30.74
N SER A 81 -7.03 6.75 30.54
CA SER A 81 -6.91 7.73 31.59
C SER A 81 -7.83 8.90 31.26
N ILE A 82 -8.88 9.07 32.04
CA ILE A 82 -9.88 10.12 31.83
C ILE A 82 -10.09 10.94 33.12
N ASP A 83 -10.53 12.18 32.94
CA ASP A 83 -10.98 13.02 34.03
C ASP A 83 -12.45 12.74 34.32
N ILE A 84 -12.74 12.38 35.58
CA ILE A 84 -14.10 12.11 36.04
C ILE A 84 -14.59 13.32 36.82
N GLN A 85 -15.65 13.96 36.33
CA GLN A 85 -16.20 15.16 36.92
C GLN A 85 -17.44 14.82 37.73
N TYR A 86 -17.45 15.28 38.97
CA TYR A 86 -18.56 15.13 39.94
C TYR A 86 -19.19 16.52 40.11
N ILE A 87 -20.42 16.71 39.66
CA ILE A 87 -21.10 18.00 39.62
C ILE A 87 -22.29 17.98 40.58
N ASP A 88 -22.28 18.85 41.59
CA ASP A 88 -23.37 18.95 42.59
C ASP A 88 -24.69 19.41 41.95
N VAL A 89 -25.79 18.79 42.33
CA VAL A 89 -27.13 19.17 41.90
C VAL A 89 -27.74 20.13 42.89
N PRO A 90 -27.93 21.42 42.59
CA PRO A 90 -28.32 22.46 43.53
C PRO A 90 -29.59 22.15 44.33
N ASP A 91 -30.60 21.53 43.66
CA ASP A 91 -31.89 21.22 44.24
C ASP A 91 -31.97 19.87 44.95
N ARG A 92 -30.83 19.15 45.06
CA ARG A 92 -30.75 17.82 45.64
C ARG A 92 -29.48 17.63 46.45
N LEU A 93 -29.55 18.02 47.72
CA LEU A 93 -28.38 17.97 48.63
C LEU A 93 -27.77 16.57 48.67
N GLY A 94 -26.45 16.47 48.44
CA GLY A 94 -25.71 15.21 48.45
C GLY A 94 -25.81 14.38 47.18
N CYS A 95 -26.54 14.87 46.15
CA CYS A 95 -26.58 14.22 44.84
C CYS A 95 -25.68 14.93 43.83
N GLN A 96 -24.98 14.15 43.02
CA GLN A 96 -24.08 14.63 41.98
C GLN A 96 -24.41 14.00 40.63
N VAL A 97 -24.13 14.72 39.57
CA VAL A 97 -24.00 14.18 38.21
C VAL A 97 -22.57 13.76 38.02
N ILE A 98 -22.34 12.62 37.38
CA ILE A 98 -21.00 12.12 37.02
C ILE A 98 -20.84 12.24 35.50
N ALA A 99 -19.88 13.02 35.04
CA ALA A 99 -19.60 13.23 33.65
C ALA A 99 -18.19 12.77 33.29
N MET A 100 -18.06 11.99 32.22
CA MET A 100 -16.81 11.44 31.70
C MET A 100 -16.70 11.71 30.20
N TYR A 101 -15.59 12.29 29.76
CA TYR A 101 -15.32 12.52 28.34
C TYR A 101 -14.34 11.50 27.82
N PHE A 102 -14.64 10.92 26.68
CA PHE A 102 -13.80 9.96 25.95
C PHE A 102 -13.37 10.56 24.62
N GLU A 103 -12.07 10.56 24.36
CA GLU A 103 -11.49 11.11 23.14
C GLU A 103 -11.91 10.32 21.89
N ALA A 104 -11.90 11.02 20.74
CA ALA A 104 -12.14 10.38 19.46
C ALA A 104 -11.03 9.45 19.04
N PHE A 105 -11.38 8.40 18.30
CA PHE A 105 -10.41 7.47 17.73
C PHE A 105 -9.49 8.17 16.72
N VAL A 106 -8.19 7.95 16.88
CA VAL A 106 -7.19 8.41 15.92
C VAL A 106 -6.76 7.23 15.06
N TRP A 107 -6.92 7.34 13.76
CA TRP A 107 -6.53 6.28 12.83
C TRP A 107 -5.02 5.96 12.95
N GLY A 108 -4.70 4.69 13.02
CA GLY A 108 -3.32 4.22 13.24
C GLY A 108 -2.96 3.99 14.70
N THR A 109 -3.83 4.36 15.66
CA THR A 109 -3.70 3.95 17.07
C THR A 109 -4.35 2.59 17.30
N ALA A 110 -4.05 1.98 18.46
CA ALA A 110 -4.70 0.71 18.84
C ALA A 110 -6.21 0.91 19.03
N PRO A 111 -7.06 0.09 18.41
CA PRO A 111 -8.50 0.12 18.70
C PRO A 111 -8.77 -0.38 20.11
N TYR A 112 -9.78 0.20 20.76
CA TYR A 112 -10.14 -0.14 22.12
C TYR A 112 -11.08 -1.33 22.20
N THR A 113 -10.87 -2.15 23.24
CA THR A 113 -11.83 -3.17 23.68
C THR A 113 -12.25 -2.93 25.12
N TYR A 114 -13.45 -3.38 25.46
CA TYR A 114 -13.91 -3.45 26.84
C TYR A 114 -14.17 -4.92 27.18
N HIS A 115 -13.41 -5.46 28.17
CA HIS A 115 -13.35 -6.89 28.46
C HIS A 115 -13.17 -7.77 27.20
N GLY A 116 -12.22 -7.37 26.34
CA GLY A 116 -11.88 -8.09 25.11
C GLY A 116 -12.87 -7.91 23.94
N SER A 117 -13.95 -7.14 24.11
CA SER A 117 -14.96 -6.90 23.08
C SER A 117 -14.88 -5.46 22.55
N PRO A 118 -14.72 -5.24 21.22
CA PRO A 118 -14.72 -3.92 20.64
C PRO A 118 -16.15 -3.45 20.37
N TYR A 119 -16.46 -2.20 20.73
CA TYR A 119 -17.75 -1.56 20.47
C TYR A 119 -17.59 -0.34 19.55
N TYR A 120 -18.67 -0.01 18.82
CA TYR A 120 -18.74 1.20 17.98
C TYR A 120 -20.17 1.74 18.00
N LYS A 121 -20.36 3.03 17.68
CA LYS A 121 -21.67 3.64 17.54
C LYS A 121 -22.14 3.65 16.08
N VAL A 122 -23.43 3.37 15.92
CA VAL A 122 -24.20 3.63 14.70
C VAL A 122 -25.30 4.58 15.10
N GLU A 123 -25.16 5.84 14.76
CA GLU A 123 -26.00 6.94 15.28
C GLU A 123 -25.98 6.96 16.82
N SER A 124 -27.13 6.84 17.49
CA SER A 124 -27.22 6.78 18.94
C SER A 124 -27.02 5.36 19.52
N THR A 125 -26.95 4.31 18.69
CA THR A 125 -26.93 2.93 19.16
C THR A 125 -25.50 2.36 19.27
N THR A 126 -25.17 1.79 20.42
CA THR A 126 -23.92 1.06 20.67
C THR A 126 -24.04 -0.40 20.20
N LYS A 127 -23.11 -0.86 19.39
CA LYS A 127 -23.05 -2.22 18.82
C LYS A 127 -21.65 -2.80 18.95
N LEU A 128 -21.56 -4.14 18.94
CA LEU A 128 -20.28 -4.81 18.72
C LEU A 128 -19.70 -4.43 17.35
N MET A 129 -18.41 -4.10 17.33
CA MET A 129 -17.73 -3.77 16.10
C MET A 129 -17.60 -5.02 15.22
N PRO A 130 -17.91 -4.95 13.92
CA PRO A 130 -17.68 -6.04 12.98
C PRO A 130 -16.20 -6.46 12.99
N ARG A 131 -15.97 -7.77 12.91
CA ARG A 131 -14.60 -8.33 12.96
C ARG A 131 -13.66 -7.73 11.91
N ASN A 132 -14.13 -7.59 10.69
CA ASN A 132 -13.35 -6.99 9.60
C ASN A 132 -12.91 -5.55 9.89
N MET A 133 -13.79 -4.73 10.49
CA MET A 133 -13.47 -3.35 10.90
C MET A 133 -12.43 -3.31 12.02
N PHE A 134 -12.54 -4.20 12.99
CA PHE A 134 -11.57 -4.29 14.09
C PHE A 134 -10.19 -4.75 13.60
N GLU A 135 -10.15 -5.78 12.76
CA GLU A 135 -8.91 -6.27 12.14
C GLU A 135 -8.23 -5.20 11.27
N GLU A 136 -9.01 -4.40 10.53
CA GLU A 136 -8.49 -3.30 9.73
C GLU A 136 -7.76 -2.27 10.60
N ARG A 137 -8.35 -1.91 11.75
CA ARG A 137 -7.73 -0.98 12.71
C ARG A 137 -6.49 -1.56 13.37
N LEU A 138 -6.49 -2.84 13.72
CA LEU A 138 -5.30 -3.53 14.24
C LEU A 138 -4.16 -3.52 13.21
N ARG A 139 -4.45 -3.78 11.94
CA ARG A 139 -3.47 -3.70 10.85
C ARG A 139 -2.92 -2.28 10.70
N ALA A 140 -3.79 -1.27 10.77
CA ALA A 140 -3.38 0.13 10.71
C ALA A 140 -2.46 0.54 11.89
N ASN A 141 -2.71 -0.01 13.08
CA ASN A 141 -1.89 0.25 14.27
C ASN A 141 -0.52 -0.43 14.22
N LYS A 142 -0.44 -1.64 13.66
CA LYS A 142 0.82 -2.41 13.55
C LYS A 142 1.05 -2.84 12.10
N PRO A 143 1.23 -1.90 11.17
CA PRO A 143 1.34 -2.23 9.76
C PRO A 143 2.50 -3.18 9.49
N ASN A 144 3.63 -3.00 10.17
CA ASN A 144 4.81 -3.84 10.01
C ASN A 144 4.60 -5.29 10.50
N TYR A 145 3.78 -5.51 11.51
CA TYR A 145 3.53 -6.85 12.06
C TYR A 145 2.64 -7.69 11.14
N TYR A 146 1.64 -7.05 10.52
CA TYR A 146 0.68 -7.71 9.64
C TYR A 146 1.06 -7.62 8.16
N ALA A 147 2.20 -6.98 7.83
CA ALA A 147 2.66 -6.87 6.45
C ALA A 147 2.91 -8.26 5.85
N TRP A 148 2.35 -8.50 4.66
CA TRP A 148 2.51 -9.77 3.95
C TRP A 148 3.99 -10.17 3.80
N GLU A 149 4.85 -9.23 3.47
CA GLU A 149 6.27 -9.47 3.25
C GLU A 149 7.03 -10.00 4.49
N ARG A 150 6.53 -9.71 5.72
CA ARG A 150 7.13 -10.16 6.98
C ARG A 150 6.65 -11.54 7.44
N GLN A 151 5.56 -12.04 6.88
CA GLN A 151 5.06 -13.37 7.21
C GLN A 151 6.03 -14.44 6.71
N SER A 152 6.17 -15.54 7.45
CA SER A 152 6.96 -16.69 7.00
C SER A 152 6.38 -17.24 5.70
N ALA A 153 7.25 -17.59 4.76
CA ALA A 153 6.84 -18.16 3.49
C ALA A 153 6.45 -19.64 3.67
N ASP A 154 5.21 -19.98 3.31
CA ASP A 154 4.72 -21.35 3.43
C ASP A 154 5.46 -22.28 2.47
N ASP A 155 5.94 -23.42 2.98
CA ASP A 155 6.62 -24.48 2.21
C ASP A 155 7.88 -24.04 1.44
N ILE A 156 8.51 -22.92 1.84
CA ILE A 156 9.75 -22.41 1.23
C ILE A 156 10.88 -22.46 2.24
N THR A 157 12.01 -23.01 1.81
CA THR A 157 13.23 -23.15 2.59
C THR A 157 14.38 -22.34 1.96
N ILE A 158 15.52 -22.26 2.64
CA ILE A 158 16.73 -21.62 2.09
C ILE A 158 17.20 -22.33 0.81
N ASP A 159 17.02 -23.63 0.71
CA ASP A 159 17.42 -24.42 -0.45
C ASP A 159 16.57 -24.10 -1.70
N ASP A 160 15.39 -23.53 -1.51
CA ASP A 160 14.52 -23.07 -2.59
C ASP A 160 14.92 -21.67 -3.11
N MET A 161 15.91 -21.02 -2.51
CA MET A 161 16.41 -19.71 -2.94
C MET A 161 17.44 -19.82 -4.06
N ASP A 162 17.37 -18.92 -5.04
CA ASP A 162 18.38 -18.79 -6.09
C ASP A 162 19.65 -18.12 -5.54
N GLU A 163 20.59 -18.93 -5.01
CA GLU A 163 21.84 -18.41 -4.45
C GLU A 163 22.65 -17.61 -5.47
N LYS A 164 22.65 -17.99 -6.75
CA LYS A 164 23.41 -17.27 -7.79
C LYS A 164 22.85 -15.88 -7.98
N LEU A 165 21.51 -15.75 -8.01
CA LEU A 165 20.82 -14.48 -8.11
C LEU A 165 21.12 -13.60 -6.88
N ILE A 166 21.03 -14.16 -5.67
CA ILE A 166 21.33 -13.45 -4.42
C ILE A 166 22.78 -12.95 -4.42
N ARG A 167 23.75 -13.83 -4.72
CA ARG A 167 25.18 -13.45 -4.77
C ARG A 167 25.45 -12.40 -5.85
N GLY A 168 24.77 -12.48 -6.99
CA GLY A 168 24.83 -11.46 -8.05
C GLY A 168 24.33 -10.11 -7.58
N ALA A 169 23.17 -10.07 -6.91
CA ALA A 169 22.58 -8.86 -6.36
C ALA A 169 23.46 -8.23 -5.25
N ILE A 170 24.01 -9.05 -4.34
CA ILE A 170 24.96 -8.60 -3.31
C ILE A 170 26.21 -7.97 -3.94
N ARG A 171 26.76 -8.59 -4.98
CA ARG A 171 27.94 -8.06 -5.68
C ARG A 171 27.69 -6.65 -6.22
N LEU A 172 26.56 -6.42 -6.86
CA LEU A 172 26.17 -5.09 -7.33
C LEU A 172 26.08 -4.08 -6.17
N GLY A 173 25.52 -4.50 -5.03
CA GLY A 173 25.44 -3.68 -3.81
C GLY A 173 26.82 -3.31 -3.26
N VAL A 174 27.76 -4.26 -3.24
CA VAL A 174 29.15 -4.02 -2.79
C VAL A 174 29.88 -3.10 -3.76
N GLU A 175 29.76 -3.30 -5.07
CA GLU A 175 30.37 -2.45 -6.10
C GLU A 175 29.90 -0.99 -6.01
N LYS A 176 28.67 -0.76 -5.56
CA LYS A 176 28.10 0.58 -5.36
C LYS A 176 28.23 1.10 -3.92
N ASN A 177 29.00 0.42 -3.06
CA ASN A 177 29.20 0.77 -1.64
C ASN A 177 27.88 0.85 -0.83
N ARG A 178 26.85 0.11 -1.23
CA ARG A 178 25.57 -0.01 -0.49
C ARG A 178 25.56 -1.22 0.45
N MET A 179 26.50 -2.15 0.27
CA MET A 179 26.69 -3.34 1.11
C MET A 179 28.17 -3.51 1.47
N PRO A 180 28.49 -4.07 2.65
CA PRO A 180 29.86 -4.35 3.04
C PRO A 180 30.44 -5.50 2.22
N ALA A 181 31.74 -5.46 1.91
CA ALA A 181 32.42 -6.49 1.15
C ALA A 181 32.37 -7.89 1.81
N THR A 182 32.23 -7.95 3.14
CA THR A 182 32.07 -9.20 3.89
C THR A 182 30.84 -10.01 3.45
N ALA A 183 29.77 -9.35 2.97
CA ALA A 183 28.57 -10.00 2.49
C ALA A 183 28.80 -10.96 1.30
N LEU A 184 29.92 -10.81 0.58
CA LEU A 184 30.29 -11.71 -0.53
C LEU A 184 30.70 -13.10 -0.06
N THR A 185 31.26 -13.22 1.16
CA THR A 185 31.85 -14.45 1.71
C THR A 185 31.06 -15.02 2.89
N GLU A 186 30.10 -14.29 3.44
CA GLU A 186 29.25 -14.75 4.53
C GLU A 186 28.35 -15.92 4.11
N PRO A 187 27.97 -16.81 5.05
CA PRO A 187 26.92 -17.81 4.80
C PRO A 187 25.64 -17.18 4.30
N LEU A 188 24.95 -17.84 3.37
CA LEU A 188 23.71 -17.31 2.78
C LEU A 188 22.65 -16.97 3.84
N SER A 189 22.48 -17.86 4.84
CA SER A 189 21.55 -17.65 5.97
C SER A 189 21.84 -16.37 6.75
N ASP A 190 23.10 -16.02 6.92
CA ASP A 190 23.51 -14.82 7.66
C ASP A 190 23.21 -13.55 6.86
N VAL A 191 23.49 -13.59 5.57
CA VAL A 191 23.15 -12.48 4.66
C VAL A 191 21.65 -12.25 4.61
N LEU A 192 20.85 -13.32 4.42
CA LEU A 192 19.40 -13.22 4.40
C LEU A 192 18.85 -12.67 5.72
N ARG A 193 19.41 -13.09 6.87
CA ARG A 193 19.02 -12.56 8.19
C ARG A 193 19.34 -11.08 8.33
N LYS A 194 20.52 -10.62 7.89
CA LYS A 194 20.94 -9.21 7.91
C LYS A 194 20.08 -8.33 6.98
N LEU A 195 19.52 -8.92 5.93
CA LEU A 195 18.57 -8.27 5.02
C LEU A 195 17.11 -8.36 5.50
N GLU A 196 16.86 -8.84 6.72
CA GLU A 196 15.51 -9.06 7.29
C GLU A 196 14.62 -10.00 6.44
N LEU A 197 15.24 -10.94 5.74
CA LEU A 197 14.57 -11.91 4.86
C LEU A 197 14.25 -13.25 5.53
N MET A 198 14.51 -13.37 6.84
CA MET A 198 14.34 -14.60 7.62
C MET A 198 13.60 -14.33 8.93
N ASN A 199 12.66 -15.20 9.27
CA ASN A 199 11.98 -15.28 10.56
C ASN A 199 12.34 -16.60 11.25
N ASP A 200 13.04 -16.57 12.37
CA ASP A 200 13.41 -17.76 13.14
C ASP A 200 13.98 -18.93 12.30
N GLY A 201 14.80 -18.60 11.30
CA GLY A 201 15.43 -19.58 10.43
C GLY A 201 14.61 -19.98 9.20
N VAL A 202 13.39 -19.44 9.04
CA VAL A 202 12.52 -19.66 7.87
C VAL A 202 12.49 -18.40 6.99
N PRO A 203 12.62 -18.50 5.65
CA PRO A 203 12.44 -17.39 4.76
C PRO A 203 11.06 -16.73 4.93
N ASN A 204 11.00 -15.41 4.86
CA ASN A 204 9.73 -14.71 4.82
C ASN A 204 9.24 -14.50 3.37
N ASN A 205 8.03 -13.95 3.21
CA ASN A 205 7.45 -13.72 1.88
C ASN A 205 8.26 -12.72 1.03
N ALA A 206 8.97 -11.76 1.65
CA ALA A 206 9.89 -10.89 0.91
C ALA A 206 11.04 -11.68 0.28
N ALA A 207 11.65 -12.61 1.03
CA ALA A 207 12.68 -13.51 0.51
C ALA A 207 12.15 -14.36 -0.63
N ALA A 208 10.97 -14.94 -0.44
CA ALA A 208 10.31 -15.77 -1.46
C ALA A 208 10.04 -14.97 -2.73
N ALA A 209 9.43 -13.78 -2.61
CA ALA A 209 9.11 -12.94 -3.76
C ALA A 209 10.35 -12.44 -4.51
N LEU A 210 11.45 -12.17 -3.80
CA LEU A 210 12.67 -11.68 -4.43
C LEU A 210 13.49 -12.80 -5.06
N PHE A 211 13.63 -13.96 -4.39
CA PHE A 211 14.70 -14.89 -4.71
C PHE A 211 14.29 -16.36 -4.83
N SER A 212 13.03 -16.74 -4.54
CA SER A 212 12.66 -18.15 -4.61
C SER A 212 12.54 -18.64 -6.04
N THR A 213 12.97 -19.88 -6.26
CA THR A 213 12.73 -20.65 -7.48
C THR A 213 11.42 -21.46 -7.40
N LYS A 214 10.83 -21.56 -6.19
CA LYS A 214 9.62 -22.33 -5.90
C LYS A 214 8.51 -21.37 -5.48
N LEU A 215 7.70 -20.93 -6.45
CA LEU A 215 6.60 -19.98 -6.21
C LEU A 215 5.22 -20.58 -6.46
N ARG A 216 5.13 -21.93 -6.43
CA ARG A 216 3.88 -22.66 -6.60
C ARG A 216 2.89 -22.28 -5.49
N GLY A 217 1.74 -21.74 -5.87
CA GLY A 217 0.74 -21.24 -4.91
C GLY A 217 0.80 -19.73 -4.65
N TYR A 218 1.88 -19.05 -5.03
CA TYR A 218 1.99 -17.60 -4.94
C TYR A 218 1.37 -16.92 -6.16
N THR A 219 0.04 -16.85 -6.21
CA THR A 219 -0.70 -16.24 -7.33
C THR A 219 -0.35 -14.77 -7.56
N GLN A 220 0.16 -14.10 -6.54
CA GLN A 220 0.68 -12.74 -6.62
C GLN A 220 1.93 -12.63 -7.49
N MET A 221 2.76 -13.69 -7.55
CA MET A 221 4.04 -13.67 -8.26
C MET A 221 3.87 -13.96 -9.74
N GLN A 222 3.01 -13.18 -10.37
CA GLN A 222 2.68 -13.24 -11.79
C GLN A 222 2.71 -11.84 -12.40
N LEU A 223 2.98 -11.79 -13.72
CA LEU A 223 2.89 -10.60 -14.56
C LEU A 223 2.11 -10.93 -15.83
N ARG A 224 1.09 -10.13 -16.14
CA ARG A 224 0.32 -10.25 -17.38
C ARG A 224 0.91 -9.30 -18.43
N LEU A 225 1.17 -9.82 -19.62
CA LEU A 225 1.77 -9.09 -20.73
C LEU A 225 0.83 -9.16 -21.93
N ALA A 226 0.42 -8.03 -22.46
CA ALA A 226 -0.47 -7.98 -23.62
C ALA A 226 -0.02 -6.92 -24.62
N ARG A 227 0.00 -7.27 -25.93
CA ARG A 227 0.09 -6.36 -27.05
C ARG A 227 -1.24 -6.38 -27.79
N PHE A 228 -1.93 -5.25 -27.81
CA PHE A 228 -3.21 -5.10 -28.49
C PHE A 228 -3.04 -4.43 -29.86
N ARG A 229 -3.89 -4.81 -30.82
CA ARG A 229 -4.06 -4.06 -32.07
C ARG A 229 -4.99 -2.87 -31.82
N GLY A 230 -4.58 -1.69 -32.29
CA GLY A 230 -5.36 -0.47 -32.06
C GLY A 230 -5.24 0.07 -30.62
N ILE A 231 -6.29 0.75 -30.17
CA ILE A 231 -6.32 1.50 -28.90
C ILE A 231 -7.20 0.86 -27.83
N ASN A 232 -7.79 -0.31 -28.09
CA ASN A 232 -8.74 -1.00 -27.22
C ASN A 232 -8.24 -2.41 -26.86
N LYS A 233 -8.71 -2.94 -25.73
CA LYS A 233 -8.39 -4.31 -25.22
C LYS A 233 -9.23 -5.40 -25.93
N ILE A 234 -9.37 -5.35 -27.27
CA ILE A 234 -10.24 -6.27 -28.01
C ILE A 234 -9.42 -7.35 -28.74
N GLU A 235 -8.45 -6.96 -29.54
CA GLU A 235 -7.67 -7.86 -30.37
C GLU A 235 -6.24 -7.97 -29.86
N PHE A 236 -5.82 -9.19 -29.46
CA PHE A 236 -4.46 -9.48 -29.02
C PHE A 236 -3.55 -9.77 -30.23
N ILE A 237 -2.42 -9.11 -30.27
CA ILE A 237 -1.28 -9.48 -31.13
C ILE A 237 -0.40 -10.49 -30.37
N ASP A 238 -0.23 -10.27 -29.08
CA ASP A 238 0.51 -11.17 -28.16
C ASP A 238 -0.13 -11.10 -26.77
N ASN A 239 -0.23 -12.24 -26.10
CA ASN A 239 -0.79 -12.32 -24.76
C ASN A 239 -0.06 -13.43 -23.97
N GLN A 240 0.59 -13.04 -22.87
CA GLN A 240 1.39 -13.92 -22.05
C GLN A 240 1.06 -13.72 -20.57
N ARG A 241 1.20 -14.79 -19.81
CA ARG A 241 1.22 -14.76 -18.34
C ARG A 241 2.54 -15.40 -17.90
N VAL A 242 3.35 -14.64 -17.17
CA VAL A 242 4.64 -15.08 -16.66
C VAL A 242 4.54 -15.23 -15.15
N GLU A 243 5.06 -16.33 -14.62
CA GLU A 243 5.22 -16.59 -13.20
C GLU A 243 6.71 -16.59 -12.88
N GLY A 244 7.07 -16.03 -11.72
CA GLY A 244 8.46 -15.99 -11.31
C GLY A 244 8.71 -15.05 -10.13
N ASN A 245 9.94 -15.05 -9.63
CA ASN A 245 10.36 -14.07 -8.64
C ASN A 245 10.50 -12.67 -9.26
N PHE A 246 10.71 -11.67 -8.43
CA PHE A 246 10.80 -10.26 -8.84
C PHE A 246 11.70 -10.05 -10.07
N PHE A 247 12.89 -10.65 -10.08
CA PHE A 247 13.87 -10.46 -11.15
C PHE A 247 13.44 -11.12 -12.45
N GLN A 248 12.86 -12.32 -12.35
CA GLN A 248 12.32 -13.04 -13.52
C GLN A 248 11.15 -12.27 -14.14
N LEU A 249 10.28 -11.69 -13.32
CA LEU A 249 9.16 -10.85 -13.80
C LEU A 249 9.65 -9.55 -14.42
N LEU A 250 10.68 -8.92 -13.83
CA LEU A 250 11.31 -7.71 -14.37
C LEU A 250 11.95 -8.00 -15.74
N ASP A 251 12.73 -9.07 -15.84
CA ASP A 251 13.40 -9.45 -17.09
C ASP A 251 12.37 -9.81 -18.19
N ALA A 252 11.31 -10.54 -17.85
CA ALA A 252 10.23 -10.88 -18.79
C ALA A 252 9.52 -9.62 -19.30
N GLY A 253 9.21 -8.66 -18.43
CA GLY A 253 8.59 -7.40 -18.81
C GLY A 253 9.50 -6.56 -19.71
N MET A 254 10.79 -6.47 -19.41
CA MET A 254 11.76 -5.76 -20.25
C MET A 254 11.95 -6.44 -21.62
N ALA A 255 12.00 -7.77 -21.66
CA ALA A 255 12.04 -8.53 -22.91
C ALA A 255 10.77 -8.30 -23.75
N PHE A 256 9.61 -8.18 -23.10
CA PHE A 256 8.34 -7.89 -23.81
C PHE A 256 8.34 -6.48 -24.41
N PHE A 257 8.88 -5.48 -23.72
CA PHE A 257 9.07 -4.13 -24.30
C PHE A 257 10.01 -4.17 -25.51
N LEU A 258 11.16 -4.83 -25.41
CA LEU A 258 12.11 -4.99 -26.52
C LEU A 258 11.51 -5.69 -27.73
N LYS A 259 10.59 -6.64 -27.51
CA LYS A 259 9.90 -7.37 -28.60
C LYS A 259 8.89 -6.51 -29.35
N HIS A 260 8.19 -5.59 -28.67
CA HIS A 260 6.99 -4.94 -29.19
C HIS A 260 7.10 -3.42 -29.40
N LEU A 261 8.19 -2.80 -28.95
CA LEU A 261 8.43 -1.38 -29.14
C LEU A 261 9.43 -1.14 -30.25
N ASN A 262 9.23 -0.03 -30.98
CA ASN A 262 10.11 0.34 -32.08
C ASN A 262 11.47 0.82 -31.55
N MET A 263 12.53 0.41 -32.23
CA MET A 263 13.90 0.87 -31.98
C MET A 263 14.28 1.87 -33.05
N SER A 264 14.73 3.05 -32.65
CA SER A 264 15.31 4.05 -33.51
C SER A 264 16.83 4.05 -33.37
N GLY A 265 17.56 4.09 -34.46
CA GLY A 265 19.02 4.20 -34.44
C GLY A 265 19.48 5.57 -34.95
N LYS A 266 20.31 6.28 -34.19
CA LYS A 266 20.97 7.52 -34.59
C LYS A 266 22.47 7.31 -34.60
N ILE A 267 23.14 7.76 -35.65
CA ILE A 267 24.60 7.73 -35.70
C ILE A 267 25.11 9.03 -35.07
N VAL A 268 25.85 8.89 -33.95
CA VAL A 268 26.50 10.00 -33.24
C VAL A 268 28.01 9.78 -33.34
N GLY A 269 28.68 10.56 -34.20
CA GLY A 269 30.08 10.33 -34.56
C GLY A 269 30.27 8.98 -35.21
N PHE A 270 31.08 8.09 -34.64
CA PHE A 270 31.34 6.73 -35.14
C PHE A 270 30.50 5.63 -34.43
N ARG A 271 29.60 6.01 -33.51
CA ARG A 271 28.77 5.05 -32.77
C ARG A 271 27.32 5.16 -33.21
N ARG A 272 26.67 4.02 -33.36
CA ARG A 272 25.23 3.91 -33.50
C ARG A 272 24.63 3.84 -32.08
N GLU A 273 23.82 4.80 -31.73
CA GLU A 273 23.00 4.78 -30.52
C GLU A 273 21.60 4.30 -30.89
N GLU A 274 21.15 3.25 -30.20
CA GLU A 274 19.82 2.69 -30.38
C GLU A 274 18.95 3.08 -29.19
N ASN A 275 17.82 3.71 -29.49
CA ASN A 275 16.87 4.15 -28.48
C ASN A 275 15.50 3.52 -28.77
N MET A 276 14.85 3.03 -27.72
CA MET A 276 13.45 2.63 -27.79
C MET A 276 12.58 3.88 -27.95
N GLU A 277 11.43 3.74 -28.60
CA GLU A 277 10.47 4.85 -28.79
C GLU A 277 9.94 5.43 -27.48
N VAL A 278 9.95 4.66 -26.39
CA VAL A 278 9.79 5.09 -25.00
C VAL A 278 11.07 4.72 -24.26
N PRO A 279 11.65 5.61 -23.44
CA PRO A 279 12.94 5.36 -22.79
C PRO A 279 12.97 4.07 -21.99
N ALA A 280 13.94 3.19 -22.28
CA ALA A 280 14.09 1.91 -21.58
C ALA A 280 14.29 2.09 -20.06
N GLU A 281 15.00 3.14 -19.65
CA GLU A 281 15.19 3.49 -18.25
C GLU A 281 13.87 3.85 -17.56
N ALA A 282 13.01 4.63 -18.21
CA ALA A 282 11.69 5.00 -17.69
C ALA A 282 10.78 3.78 -17.54
N LEU A 283 10.76 2.88 -18.54
CA LEU A 283 9.98 1.65 -18.50
C LEU A 283 10.46 0.69 -17.42
N ARG A 284 11.78 0.55 -17.27
CA ARG A 284 12.38 -0.27 -16.22
C ARG A 284 12.04 0.24 -14.84
N GLU A 285 12.19 1.55 -14.59
CA GLU A 285 11.86 2.19 -13.31
C GLU A 285 10.38 2.01 -12.99
N ALA A 286 9.48 2.27 -13.95
CA ALA A 286 8.04 2.10 -13.78
C ALA A 286 7.66 0.64 -13.47
N LEU A 287 8.27 -0.34 -14.15
CA LEU A 287 8.04 -1.76 -13.90
C LEU A 287 8.60 -2.21 -12.55
N THR A 288 9.80 -1.78 -12.19
CA THR A 288 10.41 -2.02 -10.88
C THR A 288 9.49 -1.53 -9.76
N ASN A 289 9.01 -0.28 -9.87
CA ASN A 289 8.07 0.31 -8.92
C ASN A 289 6.74 -0.47 -8.87
N SER A 290 6.20 -0.87 -10.01
CA SER A 290 4.97 -1.67 -10.10
C SER A 290 5.10 -3.02 -9.40
N LEU A 291 6.23 -3.71 -9.55
CA LEU A 291 6.49 -5.00 -8.91
C LEU A 291 6.79 -4.87 -7.42
N CYS A 292 7.51 -3.81 -7.00
CA CYS A 292 7.91 -3.60 -5.60
C CYS A 292 6.78 -3.04 -4.74
N HIS A 293 6.05 -2.03 -5.23
CA HIS A 293 5.08 -1.26 -4.42
C HIS A 293 3.63 -1.75 -4.53
N ARG A 294 3.41 -2.92 -5.08
CA ARG A 294 2.08 -3.54 -5.13
C ARG A 294 1.58 -3.96 -3.75
N GLN A 295 0.26 -4.03 -3.58
CA GLN A 295 -0.37 -4.61 -2.39
C GLN A 295 -0.48 -6.13 -2.54
N PHE A 296 0.45 -6.87 -1.93
CA PHE A 296 0.50 -8.34 -2.02
C PHE A 296 -0.66 -9.04 -1.31
N GLU A 297 -1.32 -8.39 -0.35
CA GLU A 297 -2.53 -8.91 0.30
C GLU A 297 -3.68 -9.11 -0.67
N LYS A 298 -3.67 -8.40 -1.79
CA LYS A 298 -4.65 -8.56 -2.88
C LYS A 298 -4.22 -9.70 -3.82
N TYR A 299 -4.25 -10.92 -3.30
CA TYR A 299 -3.76 -12.13 -4.00
C TYR A 299 -4.45 -12.43 -5.34
N ASN A 300 -5.68 -11.93 -5.55
CA ASN A 300 -6.48 -12.13 -6.76
C ASN A 300 -6.20 -11.09 -7.86
N LEU A 301 -5.36 -10.09 -7.60
CA LEU A 301 -5.00 -9.04 -8.54
C LEU A 301 -3.56 -9.22 -9.01
N THR A 302 -3.35 -9.06 -10.32
CA THR A 302 -2.04 -9.27 -10.96
C THR A 302 -1.59 -8.00 -11.68
N PRO A 303 -0.32 -7.55 -11.51
CA PRO A 303 0.22 -6.45 -12.30
C PRO A 303 0.22 -6.79 -13.78
N SER A 304 0.13 -5.77 -14.62
CA SER A 304 0.06 -5.95 -16.06
C SER A 304 0.84 -4.90 -16.83
N ILE A 305 1.33 -5.33 -18.01
CA ILE A 305 1.83 -4.47 -19.06
C ILE A 305 0.89 -4.62 -20.25
N ALA A 306 0.30 -3.51 -20.70
CA ALA A 306 -0.54 -3.45 -21.88
C ALA A 306 0.06 -2.47 -22.87
N ILE A 307 0.43 -2.96 -24.06
CA ILE A 307 0.98 -2.16 -25.17
C ILE A 307 -0.10 -2.02 -26.24
N TYR A 308 -0.50 -0.77 -26.52
CA TYR A 308 -1.41 -0.39 -27.60
C TYR A 308 -0.65 0.25 -28.76
N ASP A 309 -1.34 0.65 -29.80
CA ASP A 309 -0.70 1.36 -30.91
C ASP A 309 -0.30 2.79 -30.55
N ASP A 310 -1.02 3.42 -29.61
CA ASP A 310 -0.85 4.80 -29.16
C ASP A 310 -0.18 4.98 -27.79
N ARG A 311 -0.13 3.93 -26.96
CA ARG A 311 0.36 4.03 -25.58
C ARG A 311 0.82 2.70 -24.98
N ILE A 312 1.50 2.80 -23.83
CA ILE A 312 1.85 1.69 -22.96
C ILE A 312 1.23 1.98 -21.60
N GLU A 313 0.58 0.99 -21.01
CA GLU A 313 0.06 1.02 -19.64
C GLU A 313 0.79 -0.01 -18.78
N ILE A 314 1.34 0.42 -17.64
CA ILE A 314 1.91 -0.45 -16.60
C ILE A 314 1.01 -0.30 -15.38
N GLU A 315 0.30 -1.36 -15.02
CA GLU A 315 -0.65 -1.37 -13.91
C GLU A 315 -0.17 -2.28 -12.78
N ASN A 316 -0.30 -1.82 -11.54
CA ASN A 316 -0.11 -2.66 -10.36
C ASN A 316 -1.28 -2.54 -9.37
N PRO A 317 -1.65 -3.66 -8.71
CA PRO A 317 -2.65 -3.66 -7.64
C PRO A 317 -2.21 -2.76 -6.49
N GLY A 318 -3.03 -1.79 -6.12
CA GLY A 318 -2.73 -0.90 -5.03
C GLY A 318 -3.43 0.45 -5.14
N VAL A 319 -3.16 1.28 -4.18
CA VAL A 319 -3.50 2.70 -4.12
C VAL A 319 -2.26 3.46 -3.71
N LEU A 320 -2.19 4.76 -4.00
CA LEU A 320 -1.10 5.57 -3.49
C LEU A 320 -1.19 5.68 -1.96
N PRO A 321 -0.06 5.79 -1.26
CA PRO A 321 -0.05 6.13 0.16
C PRO A 321 -0.87 7.41 0.41
N PRO A 322 -1.52 7.56 1.58
CA PRO A 322 -2.38 8.73 1.87
C PRO A 322 -1.68 10.09 1.72
N GLN A 323 -0.35 10.11 1.82
CA GLN A 323 0.49 11.30 1.67
C GLN A 323 0.70 11.72 0.21
N LEU A 324 0.34 10.87 -0.76
CA LEU A 324 0.60 11.08 -2.18
C LEU A 324 -0.70 11.04 -3.00
N ASN A 325 -0.69 11.78 -4.09
CA ASN A 325 -1.70 11.72 -5.15
C ASN A 325 -1.00 11.72 -6.52
N THR A 326 -1.78 11.67 -7.60
CA THR A 326 -1.25 11.60 -8.99
C THR A 326 -0.42 12.81 -9.41
N GLU A 327 -0.54 13.93 -8.71
CA GLU A 327 0.26 15.14 -8.98
C GLU A 327 1.47 15.22 -8.05
N THR A 328 1.29 14.94 -6.75
CA THR A 328 2.40 15.03 -5.77
C THR A 328 3.43 13.92 -5.95
N ILE A 329 3.07 12.75 -6.51
CA ILE A 329 4.02 11.68 -6.83
C ILE A 329 5.08 12.12 -7.85
N LYS A 330 4.79 13.10 -8.69
CA LYS A 330 5.72 13.67 -9.69
C LYS A 330 6.74 14.64 -9.08
N GLN A 331 6.51 15.08 -7.86
CA GLN A 331 7.35 16.04 -7.13
C GLN A 331 8.31 15.29 -6.20
N SER A 332 9.26 16.03 -5.62
CA SER A 332 10.12 15.48 -4.57
C SER A 332 9.29 15.17 -3.32
N HIS A 333 9.35 13.93 -2.87
CA HIS A 333 8.62 13.46 -1.69
C HIS A 333 9.44 12.40 -0.94
N SER A 334 9.10 12.15 0.32
CA SER A 334 9.67 11.03 1.07
C SER A 334 9.21 9.68 0.50
N SER A 335 10.01 8.64 0.65
CA SER A 335 9.63 7.28 0.25
C SER A 335 8.61 6.70 1.23
N TYR A 336 7.51 6.16 0.70
CA TYR A 336 6.44 5.50 1.46
C TYR A 336 6.17 4.10 0.89
N PRO A 337 7.12 3.14 1.02
CA PRO A 337 6.95 1.81 0.44
C PRO A 337 5.89 1.00 1.20
N TYR A 338 4.98 0.32 0.47
CA TYR A 338 4.08 -0.68 1.05
C TYR A 338 4.83 -1.94 1.49
N ASN A 339 5.95 -2.24 0.83
CA ASN A 339 6.79 -3.40 1.12
C ASN A 339 8.21 -2.92 1.47
N PRO A 340 8.43 -2.40 2.70
CA PRO A 340 9.70 -1.77 3.08
C PRO A 340 10.89 -2.73 3.09
N ILE A 341 10.72 -4.03 3.41
CA ILE A 341 11.80 -5.01 3.34
C ILE A 341 12.25 -5.22 1.90
N MET A 342 11.30 -5.48 0.99
CA MET A 342 11.61 -5.64 -0.43
C MET A 342 12.27 -4.38 -0.99
N ALA A 343 11.74 -3.20 -0.67
CA ALA A 343 12.29 -1.92 -1.12
C ALA A 343 13.73 -1.71 -0.62
N GLU A 344 14.01 -2.02 0.65
CA GLU A 344 15.35 -1.91 1.23
C GLU A 344 16.35 -2.88 0.57
N VAL A 345 15.95 -4.13 0.33
CA VAL A 345 16.80 -5.10 -0.36
C VAL A 345 17.10 -4.65 -1.79
N LEU A 346 16.08 -4.19 -2.53
CA LEU A 346 16.25 -3.68 -3.90
C LEU A 346 17.11 -2.40 -3.94
N TYR A 347 17.02 -1.53 -2.92
CA TYR A 347 17.89 -0.38 -2.77
C TYR A 347 19.33 -0.82 -2.53
N ARG A 348 19.57 -1.70 -1.55
CA ARG A 348 20.93 -2.19 -1.23
C ARG A 348 21.58 -2.91 -2.42
N THR A 349 20.78 -3.58 -3.22
CA THR A 349 21.24 -4.30 -4.41
C THR A 349 21.18 -3.48 -5.71
N THR A 350 20.91 -2.19 -5.61
CA THR A 350 20.94 -1.18 -6.70
C THR A 350 19.82 -1.25 -7.74
N PHE A 351 18.76 -1.98 -7.45
CA PHE A 351 17.60 -2.08 -8.36
C PHE A 351 16.55 -0.99 -8.11
N LEU A 352 16.55 -0.37 -6.95
CA LEU A 352 15.63 0.71 -6.56
C LEU A 352 16.39 1.87 -5.90
N GLU A 353 15.83 3.06 -5.96
CA GLU A 353 16.31 4.23 -5.20
C GLU A 353 15.39 4.51 -4.01
N SER A 354 15.95 4.98 -2.87
CA SER A 354 15.21 5.06 -1.59
C SER A 354 14.57 6.41 -1.28
N TRP A 355 14.83 7.46 -2.08
CA TRP A 355 14.48 8.84 -1.73
C TRP A 355 13.16 9.34 -2.35
N GLY A 356 12.24 8.44 -2.77
CA GLY A 356 11.00 8.86 -3.43
C GLY A 356 11.22 9.51 -4.80
N SER A 357 12.37 9.29 -5.43
CA SER A 357 12.76 9.90 -6.70
C SER A 357 12.36 9.10 -7.94
N GLY A 358 11.71 7.95 -7.78
CA GLY A 358 11.40 7.03 -8.89
C GLY A 358 10.56 7.68 -9.98
N ALA A 359 9.44 8.32 -9.62
CA ALA A 359 8.59 9.01 -10.59
C ALA A 359 9.33 10.19 -11.27
N PHE A 360 10.14 10.95 -10.51
CA PHE A 360 10.97 12.02 -11.07
C PHE A 360 11.97 11.49 -12.10
N ARG A 361 12.64 10.35 -11.84
CA ARG A 361 13.56 9.71 -12.78
C ARG A 361 12.86 9.25 -14.06
N ILE A 362 11.64 8.71 -13.94
CA ILE A 362 10.81 8.36 -15.09
C ILE A 362 10.58 9.59 -15.97
N MET A 363 10.22 10.72 -15.36
CA MET A 363 9.98 11.98 -16.09
C MET A 363 11.24 12.53 -16.74
N GLU A 364 12.37 12.55 -16.02
CA GLU A 364 13.66 13.03 -16.55
C GLU A 364 14.17 12.15 -17.70
N ALA A 365 14.00 10.82 -17.62
CA ALA A 365 14.34 9.91 -18.71
C ALA A 365 13.48 10.20 -19.97
N CYS A 366 12.17 10.43 -19.79
CA CYS A 366 11.29 10.82 -20.90
C CYS A 366 11.70 12.17 -21.50
N LYS A 367 11.98 13.18 -20.65
CA LYS A 367 12.43 14.49 -21.09
C LYS A 367 13.76 14.45 -21.86
N ALA A 368 14.72 13.65 -21.37
CA ALA A 368 16.03 13.49 -22.03
C ALA A 368 15.94 12.95 -23.45
N GLN A 369 14.93 12.10 -23.73
CA GLN A 369 14.64 11.56 -25.08
C GLN A 369 13.60 12.38 -25.88
N ASN A 370 13.10 13.52 -25.35
CA ASN A 370 11.98 14.28 -25.90
C ASN A 370 10.69 13.42 -26.05
N ALA A 371 10.52 12.40 -25.21
CA ALA A 371 9.29 11.63 -25.15
C ALA A 371 8.22 12.39 -24.34
N PRO A 372 6.92 12.18 -24.63
CA PRO A 372 5.85 12.78 -23.84
C PRO A 372 5.91 12.42 -22.34
N GLU A 373 5.50 13.37 -21.50
CA GLU A 373 5.42 13.15 -20.05
C GLU A 373 4.43 12.01 -19.73
N PRO A 374 4.84 11.02 -18.90
CA PRO A 374 3.96 9.93 -18.49
C PRO A 374 2.87 10.43 -17.53
N LYS A 375 1.74 9.72 -17.49
CA LYS A 375 0.59 10.06 -16.66
C LYS A 375 0.32 8.95 -15.65
N TRP A 376 0.03 9.34 -14.40
CA TRP A 376 -0.42 8.43 -13.34
C TRP A 376 -1.93 8.53 -13.19
N SER A 377 -2.58 7.39 -13.03
CA SER A 377 -4.01 7.29 -12.73
C SER A 377 -4.27 6.18 -11.72
N ILE A 378 -5.37 6.32 -10.96
CA ILE A 378 -5.83 5.34 -9.99
C ILE A 378 -7.24 4.96 -10.39
N ASN A 379 -7.47 3.69 -10.65
CA ASN A 379 -8.79 3.19 -11.03
C ASN A 379 -8.98 1.75 -10.58
N GLY A 380 -10.16 1.44 -10.00
CA GLY A 380 -10.53 0.06 -9.64
C GLY A 380 -9.57 -0.67 -8.70
N GLY A 381 -8.80 0.08 -7.87
CA GLY A 381 -7.80 -0.50 -6.97
C GLY A 381 -6.47 -0.81 -7.66
N PHE A 382 -6.22 -0.21 -8.81
CA PHE A 382 -4.93 -0.24 -9.52
C PHE A 382 -4.33 1.16 -9.65
N ILE A 383 -3.01 1.24 -9.55
CA ILE A 383 -2.21 2.37 -9.99
C ILE A 383 -1.75 2.05 -11.40
N CYS A 384 -1.95 2.99 -12.32
CA CYS A 384 -1.53 2.87 -13.72
C CYS A 384 -0.59 4.01 -14.09
N VAL A 385 0.55 3.66 -14.70
CA VAL A 385 1.45 4.60 -15.38
C VAL A 385 1.28 4.43 -16.87
N THR A 386 0.91 5.52 -17.56
CA THR A 386 0.67 5.54 -19.01
C THR A 386 1.75 6.34 -19.73
N PHE A 387 2.43 5.70 -20.67
CA PHE A 387 3.38 6.32 -21.60
C PHE A 387 2.74 6.44 -22.96
N VAL A 388 2.75 7.64 -23.55
CA VAL A 388 2.28 7.87 -24.91
C VAL A 388 3.35 7.38 -25.89
N ARG A 389 2.94 6.59 -26.87
CA ARG A 389 3.83 6.17 -27.97
C ARG A 389 3.81 7.23 -29.09
N PRO A 390 4.94 7.55 -29.70
CA PRO A 390 4.94 8.39 -30.89
C PRO A 390 4.15 7.67 -31.98
N VAL A 391 3.12 8.33 -32.51
CA VAL A 391 2.37 7.82 -33.65
C VAL A 391 3.30 7.82 -34.83
N THR A 392 3.80 6.67 -35.24
CA THR A 392 4.48 6.52 -36.52
C THR A 392 3.41 6.60 -37.63
N ASP A 393 3.22 7.79 -38.19
CA ASP A 393 2.43 7.96 -39.37
C ASP A 393 3.09 7.10 -40.49
N PRO A 394 2.44 6.05 -41.00
CA PRO A 394 3.03 5.22 -42.05
C PRO A 394 3.38 6.00 -43.31
N MET A 395 2.86 7.22 -43.47
CA MET A 395 3.13 8.10 -44.60
C MET A 395 4.27 9.10 -44.40
N LYS A 396 4.89 9.16 -43.19
CA LYS A 396 6.06 10.01 -42.91
C LYS A 396 7.35 9.23 -42.70
N THR A 397 7.52 8.12 -43.39
CA THR A 397 8.86 7.55 -43.59
C THR A 397 9.67 8.57 -44.39
N PRO A 398 10.84 9.07 -43.96
CA PRO A 398 11.66 9.97 -44.73
C PRO A 398 11.92 9.32 -46.08
N VAL A 399 11.62 10.02 -47.17
CA VAL A 399 11.90 9.65 -48.56
C VAL A 399 13.42 9.49 -48.73
N GLY A 400 13.95 8.34 -48.35
CA GLY A 400 15.38 8.03 -48.33
C GLY A 400 15.70 6.57 -48.10
N MET A 401 14.73 5.73 -47.75
CA MET A 401 14.92 4.29 -47.59
C MET A 401 13.95 3.45 -48.42
N GLN A 402 13.57 3.92 -49.60
CA GLN A 402 13.20 3.02 -50.69
C GLN A 402 14.49 2.53 -51.33
N LEU A 403 15.13 1.55 -50.73
CA LEU A 403 15.97 0.61 -51.47
C LEU A 403 15.03 -0.14 -52.43
N GLY A 404 14.92 0.40 -53.63
CA GLY A 404 14.25 -0.24 -54.73
C GLY A 404 14.91 -1.56 -55.06
N LEU A 405 14.46 -2.62 -54.44
CA LEU A 405 14.56 -3.96 -54.97
C LEU A 405 13.46 -4.10 -56.04
N ASN A 406 13.78 -3.60 -57.22
CA ASN A 406 12.99 -3.81 -58.44
C ASN A 406 13.16 -5.27 -58.84
N LEU A 407 12.31 -6.15 -58.32
CA LEU A 407 12.28 -7.59 -58.59
C LEU A 407 12.03 -7.94 -60.05
N ASN A 408 11.81 -6.95 -60.93
CA ASN A 408 11.63 -7.16 -62.36
C ASN A 408 12.93 -7.09 -63.20
N GLN A 409 14.09 -6.80 -62.61
CA GLN A 409 15.37 -6.80 -63.34
C GLN A 409 16.21 -8.06 -63.17
N VAL A 410 15.77 -9.06 -62.41
CA VAL A 410 16.50 -10.33 -62.22
C VAL A 410 15.98 -11.44 -63.15
N ARG A 411 14.92 -11.21 -63.95
CA ARG A 411 14.32 -12.25 -64.82
C ARG A 411 14.83 -12.32 -66.24
N THR A 412 15.79 -11.49 -66.66
CA THR A 412 16.26 -11.45 -68.02
C THR A 412 17.72 -11.87 -68.28
N LYS A 413 18.33 -12.65 -67.37
CA LYS A 413 19.74 -13.07 -67.57
C LYS A 413 20.02 -14.56 -67.47
N TYR A 414 19.04 -15.43 -67.48
CA TYR A 414 19.26 -16.86 -67.64
C TYR A 414 18.14 -17.50 -68.48
N GLU A 415 18.23 -17.40 -69.80
CA GLU A 415 17.69 -18.42 -70.74
C GLU A 415 18.88 -19.13 -71.37
N PRO A 416 18.96 -20.47 -71.29
CA PRO A 416 19.99 -21.24 -71.99
C PRO A 416 19.60 -21.41 -73.44
N SER A 417 20.61 -21.24 -74.28
CA SER A 417 20.62 -21.62 -75.72
C SER A 417 20.49 -23.12 -75.89
#